data_4827afc7ece6778ffdb951abe437411f
#
_entry.id   4827afc7ece6778ffdb951abe437411f
#
_cell.length_a   1.000
_cell.length_b   1.000
_cell.length_c   1.000
_cell.angle_alpha   90.00
_cell.angle_beta   90.00
_cell.angle_gamma   90.00
#
_symmetry.space_group_name_H-M   'P 1'
#
loop_
_entity.id
_entity.type
_entity.pdbx_description
1 polymer ?
#
loop_
_entity_poly.entity_id
_entity_poly.type
_entity_poly.pdbx_seq_one_letter_code
_entity_poly.pdbx_strand_id
1 'polypeptide(L)'
;MEALTLLYMTCGDRGEAKAIARTLVNERLVACANILGKMTSIYQWQGALEEQEEVAVLLKTRRDLTDAVTERIKSLHSYDLPCVISLPIQGGYPDFLSWLQGEVG
;
A
#
# COMPACT_ATOMS: atom_id res chain seq x y z
N MET A 1 -3.76 -0.97 22.34
CA MET A 1 -3.96 -0.60 20.94
C MET A 1 -3.34 -1.66 20.04
N GLU A 2 -4.03 -2.07 19.00
CA GLU A 2 -3.47 -2.98 18.01
C GLU A 2 -2.25 -2.37 17.32
N ALA A 3 -1.29 -3.22 16.98
CA ALA A 3 -0.14 -2.77 16.22
C ALA A 3 -0.58 -2.27 14.83
N LEU A 4 0.02 -1.19 14.40
CA LEU A 4 -0.29 -0.53 13.13
C LEU A 4 0.87 -0.68 12.16
N THR A 5 0.57 -0.63 10.88
CA THR A 5 1.59 -0.80 9.84
C THR A 5 1.35 0.17 8.68
N LEU A 6 2.43 0.50 8.02
CA LEU A 6 2.45 1.26 6.78
C LEU A 6 2.83 0.28 5.67
N LEU A 7 1.96 0.11 4.68
CA LEU A 7 2.28 -0.71 3.53
C LEU A 7 2.71 0.18 2.38
N TYR A 8 3.77 -0.23 1.71
CA TYR A 8 4.30 0.43 0.52
C TYR A 8 3.99 -0.42 -0.69
N MET A 9 3.33 0.18 -1.68
CA MET A 9 2.97 -0.48 -2.94
C MET A 9 3.40 0.41 -4.09
N THR A 10 3.80 -0.19 -5.21
CA THR A 10 4.06 0.56 -6.44
C THR A 10 3.06 0.17 -7.51
N CYS A 11 2.71 1.12 -8.36
CA CYS A 11 1.82 0.89 -9.50
C CYS A 11 2.43 1.52 -10.75
N GLY A 12 2.01 1.01 -11.91
CA GLY A 12 2.51 1.51 -13.19
C GLY A 12 2.02 2.90 -13.54
N ASP A 13 0.84 3.27 -13.05
CA ASP A 13 0.29 4.59 -13.30
C ASP A 13 -0.65 5.01 -12.16
N ARG A 14 -1.03 6.29 -12.22
CA ARG A 14 -1.85 6.91 -11.19
C ARG A 14 -3.28 6.38 -11.16
N GLY A 15 -3.81 6.03 -12.34
CA GLY A 15 -5.17 5.50 -12.45
C GLY A 15 -5.32 4.19 -11.72
N GLU A 16 -4.39 3.27 -11.95
CA GLU A 16 -4.38 1.98 -11.26
C GLU A 16 -4.22 2.18 -9.74
N ALA A 17 -3.29 3.06 -9.34
CA ALA A 17 -3.07 3.35 -7.93
C ALA A 17 -4.34 3.84 -7.25
N LYS A 18 -5.05 4.77 -7.89
CA LYS A 18 -6.32 5.28 -7.35
C LYS A 18 -7.38 4.21 -7.25
N ALA A 19 -7.50 3.37 -8.28
CA ALA A 19 -8.52 2.31 -8.28
C ALA A 19 -8.30 1.32 -7.14
N ILE A 20 -7.06 0.86 -6.97
CA ILE A 20 -6.71 -0.07 -5.89
C ILE A 20 -6.92 0.59 -4.53
N ALA A 21 -6.43 1.82 -4.36
CA ALA A 21 -6.54 2.53 -3.09
C ALA A 21 -8.00 2.73 -2.68
N ARG A 22 -8.86 3.14 -3.62
CA ARG A 22 -10.28 3.32 -3.34
C ARG A 22 -10.96 2.04 -2.90
N THR A 23 -10.65 0.94 -3.58
CA THR A 23 -11.20 -0.37 -3.22
C THR A 23 -10.79 -0.76 -1.80
N LEU A 24 -9.51 -0.62 -1.47
CA LEU A 24 -9.02 -0.99 -0.14
C LEU A 24 -9.62 -0.15 0.98
N VAL A 25 -9.79 1.16 0.74
CA VAL A 25 -10.42 2.04 1.73
C VAL A 25 -11.91 1.71 1.86
N ASN A 26 -12.61 1.54 0.74
CA ASN A 26 -14.03 1.21 0.75
C ASN A 26 -14.31 -0.10 1.46
N GLU A 27 -13.43 -1.07 1.33
CA GLU A 27 -13.57 -2.37 1.99
C GLU A 27 -13.08 -2.36 3.42
N ARG A 28 -12.62 -1.21 3.93
CA ARG A 28 -12.12 -1.04 5.30
C ARG A 28 -10.90 -1.91 5.61
N LEU A 29 -10.15 -2.25 4.58
CA LEU A 29 -8.89 -2.98 4.72
C LEU A 29 -7.74 -2.03 5.08
N VAL A 30 -7.81 -0.78 4.63
CA VAL A 30 -6.88 0.26 5.02
C VAL A 30 -7.67 1.50 5.44
N ALA A 31 -7.11 2.29 6.36
CA ALA A 31 -7.77 3.50 6.84
C ALA A 31 -7.62 4.64 5.83
N CYS A 32 -6.45 4.73 5.22
CA CYS A 32 -6.18 5.78 4.23
C CYS A 32 -5.05 5.36 3.31
N ALA A 33 -4.97 6.05 2.17
CA ALA A 33 -3.95 5.84 1.17
C ALA A 33 -3.40 7.19 0.72
N ASN A 34 -2.09 7.26 0.53
CA ASN A 34 -1.44 8.43 -0.04
C ASN A 34 -0.73 8.01 -1.31
N ILE A 35 -1.04 8.68 -2.41
CA ILE A 35 -0.43 8.38 -3.70
C ILE A 35 0.62 9.44 -3.96
N LEU A 36 1.87 9.00 -4.06
CA LEU A 36 3.02 9.86 -4.32
C LEU A 36 3.27 9.90 -5.81
N GLY A 37 3.64 11.07 -6.30
CA GLY A 37 3.79 11.32 -7.72
C GLY A 37 4.83 10.45 -8.40
N LYS A 38 5.16 10.80 -9.63
CA LYS A 38 6.05 10.02 -10.47
C LYS A 38 7.41 9.79 -9.82
N MET A 39 7.89 8.57 -9.92
CA MET A 39 9.25 8.21 -9.52
C MET A 39 9.84 7.31 -10.59
N THR A 40 11.16 7.20 -10.59
CA THR A 40 11.87 6.26 -11.46
C THR A 40 12.26 5.05 -10.64
N SER A 41 11.87 3.87 -11.10
CA SER A 41 12.23 2.60 -10.46
C SER A 41 13.26 1.89 -11.33
N ILE A 42 14.33 1.42 -10.69
CA ILE A 42 15.42 0.71 -11.38
C ILE A 42 15.60 -0.61 -10.64
N TYR A 43 15.52 -1.72 -11.39
CA TYR A 43 15.52 -3.05 -10.76
C TYR A 43 15.93 -4.11 -11.77
N GLN A 44 16.28 -5.29 -11.25
CA GLN A 44 16.56 -6.46 -12.08
C GLN A 44 15.26 -7.27 -12.22
N TRP A 45 14.93 -7.64 -13.43
CA TRP A 45 13.78 -8.49 -13.71
C TRP A 45 14.17 -9.51 -14.78
N GLN A 46 14.09 -10.80 -14.41
CA GLN A 46 14.40 -11.92 -15.31
C GLN A 46 15.76 -11.75 -16.02
N GLY A 47 16.75 -11.33 -15.26
CA GLY A 47 18.12 -11.20 -15.74
C GLY A 47 18.44 -9.92 -16.49
N ALA A 48 17.49 -9.01 -16.60
CA ALA A 48 17.67 -7.74 -17.31
C ALA A 48 17.50 -6.55 -16.37
N LEU A 49 18.28 -5.51 -16.61
CA LEU A 49 18.12 -4.24 -15.91
C LEU A 49 16.92 -3.50 -16.52
N GLU A 50 15.96 -3.18 -15.68
CA GLU A 50 14.77 -2.44 -16.07
C GLU A 50 14.77 -1.07 -15.42
N GLU A 51 14.24 -0.10 -16.14
CA GLU A 51 14.07 1.26 -15.65
C GLU A 51 12.73 1.77 -16.15
N GLN A 52 11.84 2.16 -15.24
CA GLN A 52 10.52 2.65 -15.64
C GLN A 52 9.99 3.66 -14.66
N GLU A 53 9.02 4.45 -15.11
CA GLU A 53 8.30 5.35 -14.20
C GLU A 53 7.18 4.60 -13.51
N GLU A 54 7.05 4.86 -12.22
CA GLU A 54 6.00 4.30 -11.39
C GLU A 54 5.47 5.37 -10.44
N VAL A 55 4.38 5.04 -9.74
CA VAL A 55 3.89 5.82 -8.62
C VAL A 55 3.92 4.95 -7.38
N ALA A 56 4.22 5.56 -6.24
CA ALA A 56 4.21 4.89 -4.94
C ALA A 56 2.90 5.15 -4.23
N VAL A 57 2.45 4.18 -3.45
CA VAL A 57 1.25 4.31 -2.62
C VAL A 57 1.60 3.89 -1.21
N LEU A 58 1.27 4.76 -0.25
CA LEU A 58 1.41 4.45 1.17
C LEU A 58 0.03 4.14 1.72
N LEU A 59 -0.11 2.97 2.34
CA LEU A 59 -1.38 2.48 2.88
C LEU A 59 -1.21 2.29 4.39
N LYS A 60 -2.16 2.79 5.17
CA LYS A 60 -2.08 2.71 6.63
C LYS A 60 -3.20 1.82 7.15
N THR A 61 -2.83 0.82 7.96
CA THR A 61 -3.80 -0.15 8.47
C THR A 61 -3.30 -0.78 9.77
N ARG A 62 -4.10 -1.70 10.31
CA ARG A 62 -3.66 -2.54 11.41
C ARG A 62 -2.75 -3.66 10.87
N ARG A 63 -1.76 -4.01 11.66
CA ARG A 63 -0.80 -5.04 11.28
C ARG A 63 -1.47 -6.39 11.01
N ASP A 64 -2.53 -6.72 11.76
CA ASP A 64 -3.23 -7.99 11.59
C ASP A 64 -4.01 -8.08 10.28
N LEU A 65 -4.14 -6.98 9.52
CA LEU A 65 -4.76 -6.97 8.19
C LEU A 65 -3.75 -7.04 7.05
N THR A 66 -2.46 -7.12 7.35
CA THR A 66 -1.40 -7.11 6.31
C THR A 66 -1.63 -8.17 5.24
N ASP A 67 -1.91 -9.42 5.66
CA ASP A 67 -2.09 -10.50 4.70
C ASP A 67 -3.36 -10.31 3.86
N ALA A 68 -4.44 -9.86 4.49
CA ALA A 68 -5.69 -9.61 3.77
C ALA A 68 -5.52 -8.50 2.73
N VAL A 69 -4.82 -7.42 3.11
CA VAL A 69 -4.52 -6.32 2.18
C VAL A 69 -3.65 -6.81 1.02
N THR A 70 -2.61 -7.57 1.33
CA THR A 70 -1.70 -8.10 0.32
C THR A 70 -2.44 -8.98 -0.68
N GLU A 71 -3.28 -9.89 -0.21
CA GLU A 71 -4.04 -10.77 -1.09
C GLU A 71 -5.02 -9.96 -1.95
N ARG A 72 -5.65 -8.93 -1.36
CA ARG A 72 -6.57 -8.09 -2.13
C ARG A 72 -5.82 -7.30 -3.21
N ILE A 73 -4.64 -6.76 -2.90
CA ILE A 73 -3.80 -6.08 -3.89
C ILE A 73 -3.45 -7.02 -5.03
N LYS A 74 -3.04 -8.26 -4.72
CA LYS A 74 -2.69 -9.24 -5.74
C LYS A 74 -3.86 -9.49 -6.70
N SER A 75 -5.08 -9.50 -6.19
CA SER A 75 -6.26 -9.73 -7.02
C SER A 75 -6.61 -8.56 -7.94
N LEU A 76 -6.13 -7.35 -7.62
CA LEU A 76 -6.48 -6.11 -8.33
C LEU A 76 -5.34 -5.57 -9.20
N HIS A 77 -4.11 -5.93 -8.89
CA HIS A 77 -2.92 -5.35 -9.50
C HIS A 77 -2.66 -5.94 -10.89
N SER A 78 -2.18 -5.11 -11.81
CA SER A 78 -1.85 -5.54 -13.17
C SER A 78 -0.55 -6.34 -13.26
N TYR A 79 0.34 -6.19 -12.26
CA TYR A 79 1.62 -6.90 -12.25
C TYR A 79 1.44 -8.35 -11.80
N ASP A 80 2.24 -9.25 -12.38
CA ASP A 80 2.31 -10.64 -11.91
C ASP A 80 2.92 -10.71 -10.51
N LEU A 81 3.89 -9.82 -10.23
CA LEU A 81 4.59 -9.77 -8.95
C LEU A 81 4.57 -8.35 -8.40
N PRO A 82 3.44 -7.93 -7.79
CA PRO A 82 3.36 -6.58 -7.25
C PRO A 82 4.26 -6.39 -6.04
N CYS A 83 4.80 -5.17 -5.90
CA CYS A 83 5.56 -4.78 -4.73
C CYS A 83 4.60 -4.44 -3.59
N VAL A 84 4.67 -5.18 -2.50
CA VAL A 84 3.93 -4.89 -1.27
C VAL A 84 4.87 -5.15 -0.10
N ILE A 85 5.19 -4.10 0.63
CA ILE A 85 6.12 -4.18 1.76
C ILE A 85 5.46 -3.55 2.98
N SER A 86 5.60 -4.19 4.14
CA SER A 86 5.04 -3.70 5.40
C SER A 86 6.15 -3.11 6.26
N LEU A 87 5.91 -1.89 6.77
CA LEU A 87 6.81 -1.18 7.67
C LEU A 87 6.05 -0.91 8.98
N PRO A 88 6.58 -1.33 10.13
CA PRO A 88 5.88 -1.11 11.39
C PRO A 88 5.77 0.39 11.71
N ILE A 89 4.61 0.79 12.21
CA ILE A 89 4.41 2.13 12.75
C ILE A 89 4.70 2.04 14.24
N GLN A 90 5.82 2.61 14.67
CA GLN A 90 6.25 2.54 16.06
C GLN A 90 5.50 3.50 16.96
N GLY A 91 5.03 4.62 16.43
CA GLY A 91 4.34 5.63 17.18
C GLY A 91 3.95 6.81 16.32
N GLY A 92 3.34 7.79 16.94
CA GLY A 92 2.90 8.99 16.26
C GLY A 92 1.92 9.75 17.12
N TYR A 93 1.16 10.67 16.53
CA TYR A 93 0.14 11.43 17.25
C TYR A 93 -0.97 10.48 17.72
N PRO A 94 -1.18 10.33 19.04
CA PRO A 94 -2.11 9.30 19.56
C PRO A 94 -3.52 9.40 18.97
N ASP A 95 -4.05 10.60 18.82
CA ASP A 95 -5.42 10.77 18.31
C ASP A 95 -5.54 10.29 16.86
N PHE A 96 -4.50 10.54 16.05
CA PHE A 96 -4.49 10.05 14.68
C PHE A 96 -4.41 8.52 14.65
N LEU A 97 -3.56 7.94 15.48
CA LEU A 97 -3.39 6.48 15.53
C LEU A 97 -4.67 5.80 15.99
N SER A 98 -5.40 6.40 16.95
CA SER A 98 -6.70 5.90 17.36
C SER A 98 -7.73 5.96 16.25
N TRP A 99 -7.74 7.06 15.50
CA TRP A 99 -8.62 7.19 14.34
C TRP A 99 -8.32 6.11 13.30
N LEU A 100 -7.05 5.93 12.99
CA LEU A 100 -6.60 4.93 12.02
C LEU A 100 -7.09 3.55 12.40
N GLN A 101 -6.88 3.17 13.66
CA GLN A 101 -7.29 1.85 14.15
C GLN A 101 -8.80 1.65 14.05
N GLY A 102 -9.60 2.68 14.30
CA GLY A 102 -11.05 2.60 14.27
C GLY A 102 -11.65 2.51 12.87
N GLU A 103 -10.91 2.92 11.84
CA GLU A 103 -11.43 2.98 10.47
C GLU A 103 -11.30 1.65 9.72
N VAL A 104 -10.61 0.67 10.27
CA VAL A 104 -10.38 -0.62 9.59
C VAL A 104 -11.05 -1.76 10.34
N GLY A 105 -11.35 -2.81 9.60
CA GLY A 105 -11.98 -4.02 10.15
C GLY A 105 -13.47 -4.16 9.90
#